data_23d6bfb6f4c729aeb166cfc5360a06d4
#
_entry.id   23d6bfb6f4c729aeb166cfc5360a06d4
#
_cell.length_a   1.000
_cell.length_b   1.000
_cell.length_c   1.000
_cell.angle_alpha   90.00
_cell.angle_beta   90.00
_cell.angle_gamma   90.00
#
_symmetry.space_group_name_H-M   'P 1'
#
loop_
_entity.id
_entity.type
_entity.pdbx_description
1 polymer ?
#
loop_
_entity_poly.entity_id
_entity_poly.type
_entity_poly.pdbx_seq_one_letter_code
_entity_poly.pdbx_strand_id
1 'polypeptide(L)'
;MSTLLQHRSAPSAFLVAALAIFGPAVTAAADAFKPTADHEPRENGPHGIVTPMGIWKSTLFPGTTRDWAIYIPAQYKPDGTAAVMVFQDGQKYLDPKGTWRVPIVFDNLIARGEMPPTIGIFVNPGHDPTKGQPKNPTSGSNRGREYDSLGDKYAQFLIDEILPAVAKQYPFSADPERRAIAGSSSGGIAAFTVAWERPDHFRKVLSTVGSFVNLAGGNAYPALIRKTERKPIRVFQQDSTGDLDNSFGHWPTANQQLHAALTYMGYDARFDFAEGYGHNSIHGGQVFPDALRWLWRQEKPAPVIVTKGDLGGDLTLHRLLIEGETWQTVAQGLGFADGACTDVAGNFYFSDMRGTNIGIFRVATDGTQTKLTDEAASGLKFGPDGRLYACLGAKKRIFAITLPAVTIEVLAEGVQPNDFVITDRGHIYFTETGKKQVTFLDVQTKEVRVADTGLASPNGITVSPDYGTLAVSEAGGQFVWAYRINPDGTLDAKAPYMTLRRPIDPKGDFPRAEAPPYKTASGGDGMTTDTLGRYYVTSAVGLQVFDPTGRMCGVIDKPQPDKGITSCVLSGAQRDLLYVTSADKIFRRKVLATGLNVAGAAAKR
;
A
#
# COMPACT_ATOMS: atom_id res chain seq x y z
N MET A 1 -48.57 2.70 64.21
CA MET A 1 -49.04 1.46 64.84
C MET A 1 -48.95 0.33 63.80
N SER A 2 -48.05 -0.53 64.05
CA SER A 2 -48.09 -2.01 63.94
C SER A 2 -48.00 -2.55 62.50
N THR A 3 -47.23 -3.50 62.14
CA THR A 3 -46.22 -4.35 62.77
C THR A 3 -45.49 -5.09 61.62
N LEU A 4 -44.20 -5.17 61.70
CA LEU A 4 -43.36 -5.98 60.86
C LEU A 4 -43.60 -7.48 61.02
N LEU A 5 -43.67 -8.21 59.96
CA LEU A 5 -43.40 -9.66 59.95
C LEU A 5 -42.28 -9.98 58.95
N GLN A 6 -41.13 -10.31 59.51
CA GLN A 6 -39.98 -10.87 58.81
C GLN A 6 -40.24 -12.33 58.49
N HIS A 7 -40.15 -12.72 57.22
CA HIS A 7 -39.89 -14.09 56.83
C HIS A 7 -38.43 -14.26 56.41
N ARG A 8 -37.69 -14.93 57.26
CA ARG A 8 -36.35 -15.49 56.91
C ARG A 8 -36.57 -16.77 56.11
N SER A 9 -36.09 -16.80 54.87
CA SER A 9 -35.87 -18.01 54.09
C SER A 9 -34.39 -18.28 54.02
N ALA A 10 -33.97 -19.47 54.47
CA ALA A 10 -32.61 -19.98 54.41
C ALA A 10 -32.19 -20.30 52.96
N PRO A 11 -30.95 -20.07 52.59
CA PRO A 11 -30.48 -20.51 51.25
C PRO A 11 -30.13 -22.00 51.26
N SER A 12 -30.82 -22.74 50.40
CA SER A 12 -30.41 -24.11 50.06
C SER A 12 -29.15 -24.09 49.24
N ALA A 13 -28.05 -24.59 49.80
CA ALA A 13 -26.80 -24.78 49.09
C ALA A 13 -26.93 -25.95 48.11
N PHE A 14 -27.03 -25.70 46.82
CA PHE A 14 -26.81 -26.68 45.79
C PHE A 14 -25.30 -26.83 45.58
N LEU A 15 -24.77 -27.97 46.06
CA LEU A 15 -23.41 -28.39 45.80
C LEU A 15 -23.36 -28.92 44.36
N VAL A 16 -22.95 -28.11 43.40
CA VAL A 16 -22.61 -28.57 42.05
C VAL A 16 -21.18 -29.10 42.08
N ALA A 17 -21.06 -30.41 42.16
CA ALA A 17 -19.77 -31.08 41.94
C ALA A 17 -19.37 -30.95 40.48
N ALA A 18 -18.50 -30.01 40.19
CA ALA A 18 -17.81 -29.93 38.89
C ALA A 18 -16.80 -31.10 38.82
N LEU A 19 -17.15 -32.14 38.10
CA LEU A 19 -16.18 -33.14 37.69
C LEU A 19 -15.24 -32.49 36.68
N ALA A 20 -14.06 -32.04 37.13
CA ALA A 20 -12.98 -31.66 36.26
C ALA A 20 -12.42 -32.93 35.62
N ILE A 21 -12.85 -33.23 34.41
CA ILE A 21 -12.18 -34.25 33.57
C ILE A 21 -10.86 -33.63 33.13
N PHE A 22 -9.81 -33.81 33.92
CA PHE A 22 -8.45 -33.64 33.45
C PHE A 22 -8.17 -34.84 32.52
N GLY A 23 -8.46 -34.66 31.23
CA GLY A 23 -7.83 -35.45 30.20
C GLY A 23 -6.30 -35.25 30.30
N PRO A 24 -5.47 -36.26 30.10
CA PRO A 24 -4.04 -36.09 30.07
C PRO A 24 -3.75 -35.06 28.97
N ALA A 25 -3.14 -33.95 29.34
CA ALA A 25 -2.50 -33.06 28.37
C ALA A 25 -1.45 -33.94 27.68
N VAL A 26 -1.75 -34.36 26.47
CA VAL A 26 -0.73 -34.94 25.58
C VAL A 26 0.19 -33.76 25.26
N THR A 27 1.21 -33.57 26.11
CA THR A 27 2.39 -32.84 25.71
C THR A 27 3.02 -33.66 24.61
N ALA A 28 2.64 -33.40 23.35
CA ALA A 28 3.42 -33.89 22.22
C ALA A 28 4.84 -33.39 22.48
N ALA A 29 5.77 -34.32 22.69
CA ALA A 29 7.17 -33.98 22.78
C ALA A 29 7.50 -33.19 21.52
N ALA A 30 7.97 -31.94 21.67
CA ALA A 30 8.40 -31.12 20.54
C ALA A 30 9.37 -31.98 19.73
N ASP A 31 8.99 -32.38 18.52
CA ASP A 31 9.83 -33.19 17.67
C ASP A 31 11.20 -32.51 17.53
N ALA A 32 12.26 -33.26 17.84
CA ALA A 32 13.62 -32.75 17.63
C ALA A 32 13.82 -32.49 16.13
N PHE A 33 14.60 -31.47 15.80
CA PHE A 33 14.97 -31.18 14.41
C PHE A 33 15.57 -32.45 13.76
N LYS A 34 15.01 -32.89 12.65
CA LYS A 34 15.47 -34.03 11.86
C LYS A 34 16.06 -33.51 10.55
N PRO A 35 17.40 -33.44 10.43
CA PRO A 35 18.03 -33.01 9.18
C PRO A 35 17.69 -34.00 8.06
N THR A 36 17.46 -33.48 6.87
CA THR A 36 17.35 -34.25 5.62
C THR A 36 18.68 -34.27 4.91
N ALA A 37 18.80 -35.04 3.81
CA ALA A 37 20.00 -35.06 2.98
C ALA A 37 20.39 -33.66 2.47
N ASP A 38 19.46 -32.72 2.41
CA ASP A 38 19.74 -31.33 2.02
C ASP A 38 20.48 -30.54 3.10
N HIS A 39 20.38 -30.95 4.36
CA HIS A 39 21.03 -30.34 5.51
C HIS A 39 22.42 -30.93 5.83
N GLU A 40 22.85 -31.94 5.10
CA GLU A 40 24.14 -32.60 5.33
C GLU A 40 25.15 -32.19 4.25
N PRO A 41 26.42 -31.88 4.63
CA PRO A 41 27.46 -31.55 3.68
C PRO A 41 27.73 -32.70 2.70
N ARG A 42 27.95 -32.38 1.43
CA ARG A 42 28.39 -33.37 0.44
C ARG A 42 29.91 -33.52 0.51
N GLU A 43 30.42 -34.71 0.65
CA GLU A 43 31.86 -35.01 0.79
C GLU A 43 32.70 -34.47 -0.42
N ASN A 44 32.13 -34.55 -1.63
CA ASN A 44 32.83 -34.17 -2.86
C ASN A 44 32.06 -33.09 -3.65
N GLY A 45 31.30 -32.23 -2.99
CA GLY A 45 30.52 -31.17 -3.62
C GLY A 45 31.25 -29.83 -3.70
N PRO A 46 30.79 -28.92 -4.55
CA PRO A 46 31.27 -27.53 -4.51
C PRO A 46 30.70 -26.86 -3.23
N HIS A 47 31.59 -26.23 -2.47
CA HIS A 47 31.23 -25.49 -1.25
C HIS A 47 31.44 -24.00 -1.46
N GLY A 48 30.43 -23.22 -1.09
CA GLY A 48 30.55 -21.76 -1.03
C GLY A 48 31.32 -21.29 0.19
N ILE A 49 31.62 -20.00 0.23
CA ILE A 49 32.44 -19.38 1.27
C ILE A 49 31.58 -18.43 2.08
N VAL A 50 31.55 -18.60 3.40
CA VAL A 50 30.96 -17.65 4.34
C VAL A 50 32.06 -16.67 4.78
N THR A 51 31.83 -15.38 4.59
CA THR A 51 32.75 -14.31 4.97
C THR A 51 32.07 -13.35 5.93
N PRO A 52 32.56 -13.24 7.20
CA PRO A 52 32.16 -12.16 8.08
C PRO A 52 32.60 -10.82 7.51
N MET A 53 31.69 -9.87 7.43
CA MET A 53 31.94 -8.54 6.84
C MET A 53 32.28 -7.48 7.88
N GLY A 54 32.42 -7.88 9.15
CA GLY A 54 32.70 -6.98 10.26
C GLY A 54 31.48 -6.19 10.72
N ILE A 55 31.72 -5.00 11.24
CA ILE A 55 30.70 -4.15 11.84
C ILE A 55 30.21 -3.12 10.81
N TRP A 56 28.90 -3.10 10.56
CA TRP A 56 28.26 -2.06 9.75
C TRP A 56 27.74 -0.94 10.65
N LYS A 57 28.03 0.32 10.28
CA LYS A 57 27.47 1.54 10.88
C LYS A 57 26.44 2.11 9.93
N SER A 58 25.17 2.12 10.33
CA SER A 58 24.10 2.60 9.48
C SER A 58 23.95 4.12 9.55
N THR A 59 23.70 4.74 8.40
CA THR A 59 23.31 6.15 8.28
C THR A 59 21.80 6.32 8.42
N LEU A 60 21.02 5.34 7.96
CA LEU A 60 19.55 5.33 8.08
C LEU A 60 19.06 5.00 9.49
N PHE A 61 19.86 4.26 10.27
CA PHE A 61 19.65 4.01 11.70
C PHE A 61 20.84 4.56 12.49
N PRO A 62 20.95 5.90 12.61
CA PRO A 62 22.11 6.55 13.21
C PRO A 62 22.31 6.10 14.67
N GLY A 63 23.56 5.97 15.07
CA GLY A 63 23.93 5.49 16.41
C GLY A 63 23.84 3.98 16.58
N THR A 64 23.53 3.21 15.54
CA THR A 64 23.51 1.75 15.59
C THR A 64 24.63 1.11 14.80
N THR A 65 25.10 -0.02 15.32
CA THR A 65 26.04 -0.92 14.64
C THR A 65 25.46 -2.33 14.59
N ARG A 66 25.92 -3.15 13.64
CA ARG A 66 25.51 -4.55 13.49
C ARG A 66 26.59 -5.39 12.86
N ASP A 67 26.65 -6.65 13.26
CA ASP A 67 27.41 -7.66 12.57
C ASP A 67 26.63 -8.17 11.36
N TRP A 68 27.34 -8.48 10.30
CA TRP A 68 26.78 -9.09 9.10
C TRP A 68 27.79 -9.98 8.42
N ALA A 69 27.30 -10.90 7.60
CA ALA A 69 28.11 -11.83 6.82
C ALA A 69 27.50 -12.05 5.44
N ILE A 70 28.32 -12.54 4.53
CA ILE A 70 27.87 -12.98 3.20
C ILE A 70 28.29 -14.44 2.97
N TYR A 71 27.51 -15.13 2.16
CA TYR A 71 27.84 -16.40 1.58
C TYR A 71 27.91 -16.25 0.06
N ILE A 72 29.02 -16.71 -0.54
CA ILE A 72 29.24 -16.73 -1.99
C ILE A 72 29.26 -18.18 -2.44
N PRO A 73 28.33 -18.63 -3.32
CA PRO A 73 28.34 -20.01 -3.80
C PRO A 73 29.55 -20.29 -4.70
N ALA A 74 30.04 -21.52 -4.72
CA ALA A 74 31.16 -21.92 -5.59
C ALA A 74 30.88 -21.73 -7.09
N GLN A 75 29.59 -21.70 -7.49
CA GLN A 75 29.14 -21.46 -8.87
C GLN A 75 28.98 -19.97 -9.22
N TYR A 76 29.31 -19.08 -8.29
CA TYR A 76 29.24 -17.64 -8.53
C TYR A 76 30.10 -17.22 -9.72
N LYS A 77 29.55 -16.32 -10.54
CA LYS A 77 30.27 -15.63 -11.63
C LYS A 77 30.09 -14.12 -11.46
N PRO A 78 31.14 -13.32 -11.68
CA PRO A 78 31.08 -11.87 -11.54
C PRO A 78 30.46 -11.18 -12.78
N ASP A 79 29.45 -11.79 -13.37
CA ASP A 79 28.75 -11.34 -14.58
C ASP A 79 27.40 -10.64 -14.29
N GLY A 80 27.09 -10.41 -13.04
CA GLY A 80 25.85 -9.77 -12.61
C GLY A 80 24.60 -10.63 -12.71
N THR A 81 24.73 -11.95 -12.92
CA THR A 81 23.57 -12.85 -13.07
C THR A 81 23.18 -13.57 -11.78
N ALA A 82 24.01 -13.57 -10.73
CA ALA A 82 23.74 -14.23 -9.47
C ALA A 82 22.46 -13.68 -8.82
N ALA A 83 21.68 -14.56 -8.21
CA ALA A 83 20.56 -14.17 -7.37
C ALA A 83 21.05 -13.73 -5.98
N VAL A 84 20.17 -13.09 -5.20
CA VAL A 84 20.46 -12.66 -3.82
C VAL A 84 19.34 -13.11 -2.90
N MET A 85 19.68 -13.56 -1.69
CA MET A 85 18.74 -13.79 -0.61
C MET A 85 19.24 -13.18 0.70
N VAL A 86 18.45 -12.28 1.29
CA VAL A 86 18.77 -11.57 2.53
C VAL A 86 18.06 -12.24 3.70
N PHE A 87 18.79 -12.49 4.78
CA PHE A 87 18.31 -13.14 6.00
C PHE A 87 18.32 -12.18 7.18
N GLN A 88 17.17 -11.99 7.80
CA GLN A 88 17.01 -11.18 9.02
C GLN A 88 17.40 -12.02 10.24
N ASP A 89 18.03 -11.41 11.28
CA ASP A 89 18.70 -12.14 12.37
C ASP A 89 19.75 -13.14 11.82
N GLY A 90 20.55 -12.69 10.88
CA GLY A 90 21.34 -13.49 9.93
C GLY A 90 22.23 -14.54 10.57
N GLN A 91 22.80 -14.28 11.75
CA GLN A 91 23.71 -15.21 12.43
C GLN A 91 23.08 -16.56 12.74
N LYS A 92 21.74 -16.62 12.98
CA LYS A 92 21.01 -17.87 13.26
C LYS A 92 21.06 -18.86 12.09
N TYR A 93 21.21 -18.35 10.87
CA TYR A 93 21.16 -19.15 9.64
C TYR A 93 22.50 -19.75 9.26
N LEU A 94 23.59 -19.32 9.91
CA LEU A 94 24.97 -19.72 9.59
C LEU A 94 25.46 -20.93 10.39
N ASP A 95 24.79 -21.30 11.49
CA ASP A 95 25.21 -22.42 12.32
C ASP A 95 25.11 -23.75 11.56
N PRO A 96 26.24 -24.46 11.31
CA PRO A 96 26.23 -25.71 10.57
C PRO A 96 25.60 -26.88 11.34
N LYS A 97 25.35 -26.71 12.64
CA LYS A 97 24.64 -27.67 13.51
C LYS A 97 23.24 -27.21 13.87
N GLY A 98 22.87 -25.99 13.46
CA GLY A 98 21.54 -25.43 13.71
C GLY A 98 20.46 -26.08 12.85
N THR A 99 19.27 -25.51 12.90
CA THR A 99 18.10 -25.99 12.14
C THR A 99 18.08 -25.49 10.69
N TRP A 100 18.72 -24.36 10.38
CA TRP A 100 18.66 -23.73 9.06
C TRP A 100 19.78 -24.20 8.12
N ARG A 101 21.02 -24.23 8.61
CA ARG A 101 22.23 -24.65 7.85
C ARG A 101 22.30 -24.05 6.45
N VAL A 102 21.97 -22.77 6.30
CA VAL A 102 21.76 -22.12 4.97
C VAL A 102 22.94 -22.35 4.02
N PRO A 103 24.23 -22.19 4.40
CA PRO A 103 25.32 -22.45 3.48
C PRO A 103 25.31 -23.87 2.91
N ILE A 104 25.04 -24.89 3.75
CA ILE A 104 25.00 -26.31 3.35
C ILE A 104 23.81 -26.56 2.41
N VAL A 105 22.62 -26.04 2.77
CA VAL A 105 21.41 -26.20 1.95
C VAL A 105 21.60 -25.51 0.60
N PHE A 106 22.18 -24.31 0.57
CA PHE A 106 22.47 -23.59 -0.67
C PHE A 106 23.45 -24.37 -1.56
N ASP A 107 24.56 -24.86 -1.01
CA ASP A 107 25.52 -25.70 -1.73
C ASP A 107 24.81 -26.88 -2.42
N ASN A 108 23.96 -27.57 -1.67
CA ASN A 108 23.24 -28.75 -2.14
C ASN A 108 22.22 -28.43 -3.24
N LEU A 109 21.39 -27.41 -3.06
CA LEU A 109 20.34 -27.07 -4.01
C LEU A 109 20.93 -26.43 -5.29
N ILE A 110 21.93 -25.55 -5.17
CA ILE A 110 22.59 -24.94 -6.31
C ILE A 110 23.32 -26.00 -7.15
N ALA A 111 24.03 -26.92 -6.50
CA ALA A 111 24.74 -27.99 -7.20
C ALA A 111 23.81 -28.94 -7.98
N ARG A 112 22.56 -29.09 -7.56
CA ARG A 112 21.54 -29.87 -8.27
C ARG A 112 20.73 -29.06 -9.28
N GLY A 113 20.97 -27.75 -9.38
CA GLY A 113 20.19 -26.85 -10.26
C GLY A 113 18.76 -26.59 -9.77
N GLU A 114 18.45 -26.88 -8.50
CA GLU A 114 17.13 -26.70 -7.90
C GLU A 114 16.88 -25.26 -7.43
N MET A 115 17.94 -24.47 -7.35
CA MET A 115 17.90 -23.01 -7.21
C MET A 115 19.07 -22.39 -7.98
N PRO A 116 18.96 -21.11 -8.41
CA PRO A 116 20.07 -20.44 -9.09
C PRO A 116 21.26 -20.21 -8.15
N PRO A 117 22.48 -19.96 -8.68
CA PRO A 117 23.57 -19.43 -7.88
C PRO A 117 23.11 -18.19 -7.14
N THR A 118 23.08 -18.25 -5.80
CA THR A 118 22.48 -17.24 -4.93
C THR A 118 23.47 -16.79 -3.86
N ILE A 119 23.73 -15.49 -3.82
CA ILE A 119 24.51 -14.87 -2.74
C ILE A 119 23.59 -14.78 -1.51
N GLY A 120 24.05 -15.34 -0.38
CA GLY A 120 23.39 -15.16 0.92
C GLY A 120 23.92 -13.91 1.62
N ILE A 121 23.04 -13.06 2.11
CA ILE A 121 23.38 -11.87 2.91
C ILE A 121 22.72 -12.01 4.28
N PHE A 122 23.52 -12.07 5.34
CA PHE A 122 23.07 -12.35 6.71
C PHE A 122 23.24 -11.09 7.56
N VAL A 123 22.14 -10.42 7.87
CA VAL A 123 22.14 -9.12 8.56
C VAL A 123 21.50 -9.25 9.93
N ASN A 124 22.22 -8.85 10.97
CA ASN A 124 21.67 -8.74 12.32
C ASN A 124 20.99 -7.38 12.51
N PRO A 125 20.03 -7.25 13.45
CA PRO A 125 19.48 -5.95 13.80
C PRO A 125 20.55 -5.05 14.43
N GLY A 126 20.39 -3.75 14.30
CA GLY A 126 21.27 -2.76 14.90
C GLY A 126 21.23 -2.78 16.43
N HIS A 127 22.34 -2.45 17.06
CA HIS A 127 22.43 -2.23 18.51
C HIS A 127 23.24 -0.97 18.82
N ASP A 128 23.06 -0.43 20.01
CA ASP A 128 23.83 0.70 20.52
C ASP A 128 25.24 0.22 20.92
N PRO A 129 26.31 0.62 20.22
CA PRO A 129 27.66 0.15 20.51
C PRO A 129 28.18 0.58 21.90
N THR A 130 27.59 1.62 22.48
CA THR A 130 27.99 2.09 23.83
C THR A 130 27.56 1.16 24.96
N LYS A 131 26.58 0.29 24.70
CA LYS A 131 26.06 -0.71 25.63
C LYS A 131 26.73 -2.09 25.50
N GLY A 132 27.76 -2.17 24.66
CA GLY A 132 28.42 -3.42 24.32
C GLY A 132 27.62 -4.34 23.43
N GLN A 133 28.21 -5.47 23.04
CA GLN A 133 27.53 -6.47 22.23
C GLN A 133 26.37 -7.10 23.02
N PRO A 134 25.15 -7.17 22.47
CA PRO A 134 24.05 -7.86 23.14
C PRO A 134 24.37 -9.35 23.26
N LYS A 135 24.14 -9.93 24.45
CA LYS A 135 24.32 -11.37 24.68
C LYS A 135 23.51 -12.25 23.72
N ASN A 136 22.39 -11.71 23.26
CA ASN A 136 21.56 -12.29 22.21
C ASN A 136 21.34 -11.20 21.16
N PRO A 137 21.69 -11.44 19.86
CA PRO A 137 21.52 -10.44 18.80
C PRO A 137 20.09 -9.91 18.64
N THR A 138 19.10 -10.65 19.13
CA THR A 138 17.69 -10.28 19.07
C THR A 138 17.19 -9.58 20.34
N SER A 139 17.96 -9.57 21.41
CA SER A 139 17.63 -8.98 22.71
C SER A 139 18.47 -7.75 22.98
N GLY A 140 17.85 -6.66 23.41
CA GLY A 140 18.55 -5.39 23.68
C GLY A 140 19.06 -4.67 22.44
N SER A 141 18.66 -5.11 21.26
CA SER A 141 18.97 -4.52 19.96
C SER A 141 17.88 -3.54 19.51
N ASN A 142 18.11 -2.90 18.36
CA ASN A 142 17.11 -2.07 17.69
C ASN A 142 16.05 -2.88 16.91
N ARG A 143 16.00 -4.20 17.13
CA ARG A 143 15.22 -5.17 16.34
C ARG A 143 13.75 -4.79 16.19
N GLY A 144 13.08 -4.44 17.27
CA GLY A 144 11.66 -4.06 17.20
C GLY A 144 11.41 -2.80 16.37
N ARG A 145 12.33 -1.84 16.39
CA ARG A 145 12.22 -0.63 15.57
C ARG A 145 12.51 -0.87 14.10
N GLU A 146 13.41 -1.80 13.79
CA GLU A 146 13.81 -2.10 12.42
C GLU A 146 12.85 -3.10 11.76
N TYR A 147 12.39 -4.12 12.49
CA TYR A 147 11.67 -5.24 11.91
C TYR A 147 10.16 -5.15 12.03
N ASP A 148 9.64 -4.63 13.16
CA ASP A 148 8.20 -4.58 13.37
C ASP A 148 7.56 -3.30 12.80
N SER A 149 8.37 -2.40 12.22
CA SER A 149 7.87 -1.20 11.54
C SER A 149 7.28 -1.56 10.16
N LEU A 150 6.10 -1.02 9.86
CA LEU A 150 5.38 -1.35 8.61
C LEU A 150 5.73 -0.41 7.44
N GLY A 151 6.74 0.46 7.59
CA GLY A 151 7.17 1.38 6.54
C GLY A 151 8.38 0.86 5.76
N ASP A 152 8.81 1.63 4.78
CA ASP A 152 9.89 1.28 3.85
C ASP A 152 11.31 1.54 4.39
N LYS A 153 11.46 2.14 5.57
CA LYS A 153 12.76 2.56 6.11
C LYS A 153 13.78 1.42 6.22
N TYR A 154 13.32 0.24 6.65
CA TYR A 154 14.20 -0.93 6.71
C TYR A 154 14.53 -1.48 5.30
N ALA A 155 13.58 -1.38 4.38
CA ALA A 155 13.85 -1.70 2.98
C ALA A 155 14.88 -0.75 2.38
N GLN A 156 14.77 0.56 2.62
CA GLN A 156 15.76 1.56 2.20
C GLN A 156 17.15 1.23 2.77
N PHE A 157 17.25 0.86 4.05
CA PHE A 157 18.51 0.43 4.65
C PHE A 157 19.17 -0.72 3.86
N LEU A 158 18.40 -1.75 3.50
CA LEU A 158 18.93 -2.85 2.71
C LEU A 158 19.33 -2.39 1.30
N ILE A 159 18.53 -1.57 0.64
CA ILE A 159 18.67 -1.13 -0.74
C ILE A 159 19.81 -0.11 -0.90
N ASP A 160 19.91 0.84 0.01
CA ASP A 160 20.83 1.98 -0.13
C ASP A 160 22.16 1.75 0.57
N GLU A 161 22.22 0.86 1.56
CA GLU A 161 23.45 0.61 2.33
C GLU A 161 24.02 -0.80 2.08
N ILE A 162 23.24 -1.86 2.33
CA ILE A 162 23.75 -3.24 2.34
C ILE A 162 23.97 -3.80 0.94
N LEU A 163 22.95 -3.74 0.07
CA LEU A 163 23.06 -4.27 -1.30
C LEU A 163 24.19 -3.59 -2.10
N PRO A 164 24.38 -2.26 -2.07
CA PRO A 164 25.48 -1.62 -2.76
C PRO A 164 26.85 -2.01 -2.21
N ALA A 165 26.97 -2.25 -0.89
CA ALA A 165 28.23 -2.70 -0.29
C ALA A 165 28.64 -4.09 -0.79
N VAL A 166 27.67 -5.02 -0.95
CA VAL A 166 27.92 -6.34 -1.54
C VAL A 166 28.24 -6.23 -3.04
N ALA A 167 27.46 -5.45 -3.79
CA ALA A 167 27.59 -5.32 -5.24
C ALA A 167 28.95 -4.79 -5.70
N LYS A 168 29.65 -4.01 -4.87
CA LYS A 168 31.00 -3.51 -5.15
C LYS A 168 32.03 -4.64 -5.31
N GLN A 169 31.88 -5.74 -4.59
CA GLN A 169 32.79 -6.88 -4.62
C GLN A 169 32.22 -8.07 -5.39
N TYR A 170 30.92 -8.25 -5.31
CA TYR A 170 30.19 -9.38 -5.87
C TYR A 170 28.97 -8.89 -6.65
N PRO A 171 29.16 -8.50 -7.94
CA PRO A 171 28.03 -8.10 -8.79
C PRO A 171 26.95 -9.17 -8.86
N PHE A 172 25.68 -8.74 -8.71
CA PHE A 172 24.50 -9.60 -8.77
C PHE A 172 23.37 -8.94 -9.54
N SER A 173 22.32 -9.70 -9.82
CA SER A 173 21.21 -9.28 -10.67
C SER A 173 20.45 -8.07 -10.10
N ALA A 174 20.18 -7.11 -10.98
CA ALA A 174 19.27 -5.99 -10.69
C ALA A 174 17.78 -6.40 -10.76
N ASP A 175 17.47 -7.56 -11.38
CA ASP A 175 16.12 -8.06 -11.53
C ASP A 175 15.51 -8.41 -10.14
N PRO A 176 14.39 -7.78 -9.73
CA PRO A 176 13.73 -8.08 -8.47
C PRO A 176 13.22 -9.53 -8.38
N GLU A 177 12.98 -10.22 -9.51
CA GLU A 177 12.64 -11.66 -9.53
C GLU A 177 13.81 -12.55 -9.09
N ARG A 178 15.02 -12.04 -9.09
CA ARG A 178 16.21 -12.72 -8.61
C ARG A 178 16.62 -12.30 -7.19
N ARG A 179 15.73 -11.61 -6.47
CA ARG A 179 15.97 -11.17 -5.08
C ARG A 179 14.91 -11.71 -4.13
N ALA A 180 15.39 -12.42 -3.11
CA ALA A 180 14.58 -13.00 -2.05
C ALA A 180 14.96 -12.38 -0.69
N ILE A 181 14.03 -12.46 0.25
CA ILE A 181 14.25 -12.02 1.63
C ILE A 181 13.57 -13.01 2.60
N ALA A 182 14.24 -13.31 3.71
CA ALA A 182 13.81 -14.32 4.69
C ALA A 182 13.91 -13.81 6.11
N GLY A 183 13.04 -14.29 6.96
CA GLY A 183 13.11 -14.05 8.39
C GLY A 183 12.14 -14.89 9.20
N SER A 184 12.35 -14.88 10.51
CA SER A 184 11.53 -15.60 11.48
C SER A 184 10.98 -14.63 12.54
N SER A 185 9.73 -14.80 12.97
CA SER A 185 9.09 -13.94 13.96
C SER A 185 9.01 -12.47 13.48
N SER A 186 9.53 -11.49 14.23
CA SER A 186 9.68 -10.11 13.73
C SER A 186 10.51 -10.05 12.44
N GLY A 187 11.50 -10.93 12.26
CA GLY A 187 12.22 -11.04 10.98
C GLY A 187 11.31 -11.50 9.82
N GLY A 188 10.30 -12.33 10.11
CA GLY A 188 9.31 -12.79 9.13
C GLY A 188 8.39 -11.69 8.63
N ILE A 189 7.87 -10.85 9.53
CA ILE A 189 7.10 -9.67 9.12
C ILE A 189 8.00 -8.63 8.44
N ALA A 190 9.25 -8.43 8.89
CA ALA A 190 10.20 -7.55 8.22
C ALA A 190 10.46 -7.97 6.77
N ALA A 191 10.67 -9.27 6.53
CA ALA A 191 10.87 -9.81 5.19
C ALA A 191 9.64 -9.54 4.29
N PHE A 192 8.44 -9.75 4.81
CA PHE A 192 7.20 -9.43 4.09
C PHE A 192 7.09 -7.93 3.84
N THR A 193 7.30 -7.09 4.85
CA THR A 193 7.22 -5.62 4.75
C THR A 193 8.17 -5.07 3.68
N VAL A 194 9.41 -5.54 3.64
CA VAL A 194 10.39 -5.12 2.62
C VAL A 194 9.88 -5.39 1.21
N ALA A 195 9.39 -6.59 0.93
CA ALA A 195 8.87 -6.93 -0.39
C ALA A 195 7.53 -6.23 -0.69
N TRP A 196 6.71 -6.00 0.33
CA TRP A 196 5.45 -5.25 0.22
C TRP A 196 5.68 -3.78 -0.16
N GLU A 197 6.63 -3.11 0.51
CA GLU A 197 6.94 -1.70 0.26
C GLU A 197 7.80 -1.51 -0.99
N ARG A 198 8.71 -2.46 -1.28
CA ARG A 198 9.67 -2.36 -2.38
C ARG A 198 9.65 -3.59 -3.30
N PRO A 199 8.51 -3.89 -3.95
CA PRO A 199 8.40 -4.99 -4.92
C PRO A 199 9.23 -4.76 -6.20
N ASP A 200 9.71 -3.55 -6.41
CA ASP A 200 10.70 -3.15 -7.41
C ASP A 200 12.12 -3.66 -7.10
N HIS A 201 12.36 -4.09 -5.85
CA HIS A 201 13.64 -4.63 -5.40
C HIS A 201 13.59 -6.08 -4.93
N PHE A 202 12.51 -6.50 -4.26
CA PHE A 202 12.35 -7.85 -3.71
C PHE A 202 11.00 -8.44 -4.08
N ARG A 203 11.00 -9.64 -4.67
CA ARG A 203 9.76 -10.31 -5.08
C ARG A 203 9.55 -11.69 -4.48
N LYS A 204 10.47 -12.21 -3.67
CA LYS A 204 10.35 -13.51 -3.03
C LYS A 204 10.51 -13.39 -1.52
N VAL A 205 9.53 -13.88 -0.78
CA VAL A 205 9.48 -13.79 0.68
C VAL A 205 9.43 -15.18 1.30
N LEU A 206 10.29 -15.43 2.28
CA LEU A 206 10.18 -16.55 3.22
C LEU A 206 9.90 -15.98 4.60
N SER A 207 8.70 -16.20 5.12
CA SER A 207 8.28 -15.79 6.47
C SER A 207 7.95 -17.02 7.31
N THR A 208 8.70 -17.24 8.39
CA THR A 208 8.45 -18.35 9.31
C THR A 208 8.04 -17.82 10.68
N VAL A 209 7.01 -18.41 11.29
CA VAL A 209 6.40 -17.96 12.55
C VAL A 209 6.23 -16.43 12.60
N GLY A 210 5.79 -15.83 11.50
CA GLY A 210 5.79 -14.39 11.28
C GLY A 210 4.92 -13.61 12.26
N SER A 211 5.43 -12.47 12.77
CA SER A 211 4.74 -11.67 13.80
C SER A 211 3.66 -10.76 13.19
N PHE A 212 2.69 -11.32 12.48
CA PHE A 212 1.55 -10.56 11.91
C PHE A 212 0.47 -10.23 12.94
N VAL A 213 0.87 -10.12 14.19
CA VAL A 213 0.07 -9.72 15.36
C VAL A 213 0.30 -8.25 15.70
N ASN A 214 -0.35 -7.75 16.75
CA ASN A 214 -0.26 -6.34 17.13
C ASN A 214 0.96 -6.02 18.01
N LEU A 215 2.18 -6.36 17.54
CA LEU A 215 3.41 -5.85 18.15
C LEU A 215 3.59 -4.35 17.89
N ALA A 216 3.41 -3.95 16.63
CA ALA A 216 3.46 -2.57 16.16
C ALA A 216 2.51 -2.35 14.96
N GLY A 217 1.33 -2.99 14.99
CA GLY A 217 0.31 -2.87 13.95
C GLY A 217 0.38 -3.93 12.85
N GLY A 218 1.18 -5.00 12.98
CA GLY A 218 1.32 -6.07 11.98
C GLY A 218 0.01 -6.80 11.65
N ASN A 219 -0.95 -6.79 12.57
CA ASN A 219 -2.30 -7.30 12.37
C ASN A 219 -3.12 -6.56 11.30
N ALA A 220 -2.64 -5.41 10.80
CA ALA A 220 -3.28 -4.67 9.72
C ALA A 220 -3.09 -5.35 8.34
N TYR A 221 -2.07 -6.17 8.13
CA TYR A 221 -1.72 -6.72 6.82
C TYR A 221 -2.84 -7.50 6.12
N PRO A 222 -3.63 -8.37 6.77
CA PRO A 222 -4.71 -9.07 6.07
C PRO A 222 -5.73 -8.09 5.43
N ALA A 223 -6.06 -7.01 6.11
CA ALA A 223 -6.94 -5.97 5.56
C ALA A 223 -6.25 -5.12 4.49
N LEU A 224 -4.96 -4.78 4.68
CA LEU A 224 -4.17 -4.03 3.70
C LEU A 224 -4.06 -4.80 2.37
N ILE A 225 -3.75 -6.09 2.43
CA ILE A 225 -3.62 -6.97 1.25
C ILE A 225 -4.94 -7.00 0.48
N ARG A 226 -6.06 -7.24 1.15
CA ARG A 226 -7.39 -7.31 0.51
C ARG A 226 -7.85 -6.00 -0.13
N LYS A 227 -7.31 -4.88 0.31
CA LYS A 227 -7.70 -3.52 -0.09
C LYS A 227 -6.55 -2.76 -0.77
N THR A 228 -5.59 -3.45 -1.38
CA THR A 228 -4.51 -2.84 -2.17
C THR A 228 -4.38 -3.61 -3.48
N GLU A 229 -4.00 -2.92 -4.56
CA GLU A 229 -3.67 -3.56 -5.82
C GLU A 229 -2.62 -4.66 -5.60
N ARG A 230 -2.81 -5.82 -6.25
CA ARG A 230 -1.93 -6.98 -6.08
C ARG A 230 -0.50 -6.64 -6.52
N LYS A 231 0.45 -6.79 -5.60
CA LYS A 231 1.87 -6.57 -5.86
C LYS A 231 2.52 -7.83 -6.44
N PRO A 232 3.53 -7.75 -7.30
CA PRO A 232 4.17 -8.90 -7.95
C PRO A 232 5.14 -9.62 -7.00
N ILE A 233 4.66 -10.08 -5.84
CA ILE A 233 5.45 -10.81 -4.85
C ILE A 233 4.99 -12.26 -4.72
N ARG A 234 5.93 -13.16 -4.43
CA ARG A 234 5.73 -14.57 -4.11
C ARG A 234 6.03 -14.79 -2.64
N VAL A 235 5.14 -15.45 -1.90
CA VAL A 235 5.23 -15.56 -0.44
C VAL A 235 5.14 -17.00 0.01
N PHE A 236 6.20 -17.52 0.63
CA PHE A 236 6.17 -18.75 1.38
C PHE A 236 6.05 -18.44 2.88
N GLN A 237 5.00 -18.97 3.49
CA GLN A 237 4.76 -18.85 4.92
C GLN A 237 4.94 -20.20 5.60
N GLN A 238 5.41 -20.19 6.85
CA GLN A 238 5.40 -21.36 7.73
C GLN A 238 4.94 -20.92 9.12
N ASP A 239 4.08 -21.74 9.74
CA ASP A 239 3.66 -21.60 11.13
C ASP A 239 3.10 -22.94 11.65
N SER A 240 2.63 -22.98 12.89
CA SER A 240 2.03 -24.18 13.46
C SER A 240 1.02 -23.87 14.58
N THR A 241 0.22 -24.87 14.95
CA THR A 241 -0.82 -24.75 15.98
C THR A 241 -0.30 -24.48 17.38
N GLY A 242 0.97 -24.78 17.67
CA GLY A 242 1.60 -24.59 18.99
C GLY A 242 2.36 -23.28 19.13
N ASP A 243 2.22 -22.34 18.18
CA ASP A 243 2.88 -21.03 18.26
C ASP A 243 2.25 -20.12 19.34
N LEU A 244 2.81 -18.94 19.54
CA LEU A 244 2.47 -18.03 20.64
C LEU A 244 1.00 -17.60 20.63
N ASP A 245 0.44 -17.53 21.83
CA ASP A 245 -0.80 -16.85 22.17
C ASP A 245 -0.56 -15.96 23.39
N ASN A 246 -0.65 -14.63 23.22
CA ASN A 246 -0.35 -13.66 24.27
C ASN A 246 -1.08 -12.33 24.04
N SER A 247 -0.75 -11.29 24.84
CA SER A 247 -1.38 -9.97 24.77
C SER A 247 -1.24 -9.26 23.42
N PHE A 248 -0.33 -9.67 22.54
CA PHE A 248 -0.18 -9.11 21.21
C PHE A 248 -1.04 -9.81 20.16
N GLY A 249 -1.50 -11.03 20.45
CA GLY A 249 -2.36 -11.80 19.60
C GLY A 249 -2.00 -13.29 19.56
N HIS A 250 -2.68 -14.03 18.69
CA HIS A 250 -2.51 -15.47 18.46
C HIS A 250 -1.83 -15.67 17.09
N TRP A 251 -0.53 -16.05 17.09
CA TRP A 251 0.30 -16.14 15.88
C TRP A 251 -0.29 -17.09 14.83
N PRO A 252 -0.75 -18.31 15.19
CA PRO A 252 -1.33 -19.23 14.21
C PRO A 252 -2.50 -18.60 13.43
N THR A 253 -3.43 -17.99 14.14
CA THR A 253 -4.59 -17.31 13.50
C THR A 253 -4.15 -16.12 12.65
N ALA A 254 -3.19 -15.32 13.11
CA ALA A 254 -2.69 -14.16 12.37
C ALA A 254 -2.04 -14.59 11.04
N ASN A 255 -1.22 -15.65 11.04
CA ASN A 255 -0.61 -16.19 9.83
C ASN A 255 -1.63 -16.85 8.90
N GLN A 256 -2.64 -17.54 9.43
CA GLN A 256 -3.78 -18.05 8.65
C GLN A 256 -4.57 -16.94 7.97
N GLN A 257 -4.85 -15.83 8.68
CA GLN A 257 -5.54 -14.67 8.13
C GLN A 257 -4.72 -13.97 7.04
N LEU A 258 -3.40 -13.86 7.22
CA LEU A 258 -2.50 -13.35 6.20
C LEU A 258 -2.58 -14.21 4.94
N HIS A 259 -2.45 -15.55 5.08
CA HIS A 259 -2.54 -16.47 3.95
C HIS A 259 -3.88 -16.41 3.24
N ALA A 260 -4.98 -16.34 3.99
CA ALA A 260 -6.32 -16.18 3.44
C ALA A 260 -6.47 -14.88 2.64
N ALA A 261 -5.82 -13.79 3.08
CA ALA A 261 -5.83 -12.53 2.35
C ALA A 261 -4.99 -12.60 1.06
N LEU A 262 -3.82 -13.23 1.11
CA LEU A 262 -2.98 -13.46 -0.07
C LEU A 262 -3.72 -14.33 -1.11
N THR A 263 -4.35 -15.40 -0.67
CA THR A 263 -5.14 -16.31 -1.53
C THR A 263 -6.33 -15.57 -2.15
N TYR A 264 -7.06 -14.77 -1.36
CA TYR A 264 -8.19 -13.97 -1.86
C TYR A 264 -7.76 -13.04 -3.00
N MET A 265 -6.59 -12.40 -2.88
CA MET A 265 -6.06 -11.48 -3.88
C MET A 265 -5.30 -12.17 -5.02
N GLY A 266 -5.27 -13.52 -5.06
CA GLY A 266 -4.60 -14.27 -6.13
C GLY A 266 -3.08 -14.18 -6.11
N TYR A 267 -2.47 -13.98 -4.94
CA TYR A 267 -1.00 -14.03 -4.84
C TYR A 267 -0.47 -15.44 -5.05
N ASP A 268 0.73 -15.54 -5.60
CA ASP A 268 1.50 -16.77 -5.59
C ASP A 268 2.02 -17.02 -4.16
N ALA A 269 1.20 -17.70 -3.36
CA ALA A 269 1.44 -17.92 -1.92
C ALA A 269 1.31 -19.39 -1.55
N ARG A 270 2.22 -19.86 -0.70
CA ARG A 270 2.17 -21.19 -0.07
C ARG A 270 2.29 -21.04 1.43
N PHE A 271 1.49 -21.81 2.15
CA PHE A 271 1.53 -21.87 3.60
C PHE A 271 1.75 -23.30 4.07
N ASP A 272 2.88 -23.54 4.71
CA ASP A 272 3.20 -24.79 5.38
C ASP A 272 2.81 -24.66 6.85
N PHE A 273 1.69 -25.27 7.23
CA PHE A 273 1.11 -25.16 8.57
C PHE A 273 1.07 -26.51 9.24
N ALA A 274 1.86 -26.68 10.29
CA ALA A 274 2.02 -27.93 11.02
C ALA A 274 1.23 -27.96 12.33
N GLU A 275 1.24 -29.10 13.00
CA GLU A 275 0.66 -29.25 14.32
C GLU A 275 1.75 -29.38 15.38
N GLY A 276 1.56 -28.75 16.55
CA GLY A 276 2.30 -29.00 17.79
C GLY A 276 3.67 -28.30 17.90
N TYR A 277 4.21 -27.69 16.84
CA TYR A 277 5.47 -26.93 16.96
C TYR A 277 5.21 -25.57 17.61
N GLY A 278 6.14 -25.14 18.48
CA GLY A 278 6.09 -23.84 19.12
C GLY A 278 6.76 -22.72 18.29
N HIS A 279 6.91 -21.55 18.91
CA HIS A 279 7.60 -20.39 18.32
C HIS A 279 9.11 -20.60 18.23
N ASN A 280 9.54 -21.47 17.36
CA ASN A 280 10.94 -21.85 17.18
C ASN A 280 11.28 -22.15 15.73
N SER A 281 12.55 -22.52 15.48
CA SER A 281 13.06 -22.76 14.13
C SER A 281 13.01 -24.23 13.69
N ILE A 282 12.41 -25.13 14.46
CA ILE A 282 12.47 -26.58 14.17
C ILE A 282 11.74 -26.87 12.86
N HIS A 283 10.45 -26.60 12.82
CA HIS A 283 9.65 -26.87 11.63
C HIS A 283 10.07 -25.98 10.45
N GLY A 284 10.34 -24.68 10.69
CA GLY A 284 10.84 -23.78 9.65
C GLY A 284 12.12 -24.30 8.99
N GLY A 285 13.07 -24.81 9.79
CA GLY A 285 14.28 -25.45 9.29
C GLY A 285 14.02 -26.72 8.49
N GLN A 286 13.10 -27.58 8.96
CA GLN A 286 12.74 -28.83 8.25
C GLN A 286 12.19 -28.55 6.84
N VAL A 287 11.34 -27.56 6.67
CA VAL A 287 10.72 -27.21 5.38
C VAL A 287 11.57 -26.27 4.54
N PHE A 288 12.68 -25.75 5.06
CA PHE A 288 13.50 -24.75 4.41
C PHE A 288 13.99 -25.14 3.00
N PRO A 289 14.53 -26.35 2.76
CA PRO A 289 14.94 -26.75 1.41
C PRO A 289 13.77 -26.72 0.41
N ASP A 290 12.60 -27.21 0.80
CA ASP A 290 11.40 -27.21 -0.04
C ASP A 290 10.83 -25.80 -0.25
N ALA A 291 10.93 -24.94 0.75
CA ALA A 291 10.59 -23.53 0.61
C ALA A 291 11.47 -22.84 -0.45
N LEU A 292 12.78 -23.15 -0.47
CA LEU A 292 13.70 -22.60 -1.48
C LEU A 292 13.35 -23.11 -2.88
N ARG A 293 13.13 -24.42 -3.07
CA ARG A 293 12.68 -24.98 -4.35
C ARG A 293 11.42 -24.28 -4.85
N TRP A 294 10.46 -24.10 -3.95
CA TRP A 294 9.20 -23.45 -4.28
C TRP A 294 9.39 -21.96 -4.63
N LEU A 295 10.19 -21.23 -3.89
CA LEU A 295 10.46 -19.81 -4.13
C LEU A 295 11.21 -19.58 -5.47
N TRP A 296 12.15 -20.46 -5.81
CA TRP A 296 12.98 -20.31 -7.00
C TRP A 296 12.43 -21.03 -8.25
N ARG A 297 11.29 -21.73 -8.14
CA ARG A 297 10.68 -22.36 -9.30
C ARG A 297 10.34 -21.35 -10.40
N GLN A 298 10.45 -21.78 -11.66
CA GLN A 298 10.18 -20.93 -12.82
C GLN A 298 8.68 -20.70 -13.05
N GLU A 299 7.85 -21.69 -12.72
CA GLU A 299 6.41 -21.62 -12.90
C GLU A 299 5.78 -20.53 -12.03
N LYS A 300 4.94 -19.72 -12.67
CA LYS A 300 4.06 -18.76 -12.00
C LYS A 300 2.63 -19.19 -12.29
N PRO A 301 1.87 -19.68 -11.31
CA PRO A 301 0.47 -20.00 -11.52
C PRO A 301 -0.30 -18.74 -11.90
N ALA A 302 -1.30 -18.88 -12.76
CA ALA A 302 -2.22 -17.80 -13.02
C ALA A 302 -2.92 -17.41 -11.71
N PRO A 303 -3.10 -16.12 -11.44
CA PRO A 303 -3.79 -15.68 -10.23
C PRO A 303 -5.24 -16.15 -10.28
N VAL A 304 -5.69 -16.74 -9.18
CA VAL A 304 -7.09 -17.10 -8.98
C VAL A 304 -7.68 -16.11 -8.00
N ILE A 305 -8.60 -15.27 -8.49
CA ILE A 305 -9.26 -14.27 -7.66
C ILE A 305 -10.51 -14.89 -7.05
N VAL A 306 -10.64 -14.81 -5.73
CA VAL A 306 -11.79 -15.31 -5.00
C VAL A 306 -12.75 -14.16 -4.69
N THR A 307 -13.90 -14.14 -5.37
CA THR A 307 -14.96 -13.13 -5.14
C THR A 307 -16.20 -13.71 -4.46
N LYS A 308 -16.17 -14.98 -4.08
CA LYS A 308 -17.27 -15.64 -3.39
C LYS A 308 -17.49 -15.01 -2.01
N GLY A 309 -18.72 -14.62 -1.73
CA GLY A 309 -19.11 -14.01 -0.46
C GLY A 309 -18.99 -12.49 -0.43
N ASP A 310 -18.65 -11.83 -1.56
CA ASP A 310 -18.78 -10.39 -1.67
C ASP A 310 -20.23 -9.98 -1.45
N LEU A 311 -20.43 -8.96 -0.63
CA LEU A 311 -21.76 -8.39 -0.40
C LEU A 311 -22.28 -7.75 -1.69
N GLY A 312 -23.58 -7.86 -1.94
CA GLY A 312 -24.21 -7.15 -3.05
C GLY A 312 -23.94 -5.64 -2.94
N GLY A 313 -23.38 -5.06 -3.99
CA GLY A 313 -22.98 -3.65 -4.02
C GLY A 313 -21.53 -3.39 -3.58
N ASP A 314 -20.77 -4.37 -3.09
CA ASP A 314 -19.33 -4.23 -2.90
C ASP A 314 -18.62 -4.14 -4.24
N LEU A 315 -18.10 -2.96 -4.56
CA LEU A 315 -17.39 -2.68 -5.81
C LEU A 315 -15.88 -2.76 -5.57
N THR A 316 -15.36 -3.99 -5.46
CA THR A 316 -13.95 -4.27 -5.18
C THR A 316 -13.01 -3.90 -6.32
N LEU A 317 -11.70 -3.85 -6.05
CA LEU A 317 -10.69 -3.60 -7.08
C LEU A 317 -10.71 -4.67 -8.19
N HIS A 318 -11.12 -5.90 -7.91
CA HIS A 318 -11.26 -6.97 -8.92
C HIS A 318 -12.30 -6.66 -10.00
N ARG A 319 -13.29 -5.80 -9.68
CA ARG A 319 -14.31 -5.33 -10.63
C ARG A 319 -13.91 -4.02 -11.30
N LEU A 320 -12.74 -3.53 -11.03
CA LEU A 320 -12.20 -2.28 -11.56
C LEU A 320 -10.94 -2.51 -12.38
N LEU A 321 -10.00 -3.29 -11.85
CA LEU A 321 -8.70 -3.48 -12.47
C LEU A 321 -8.70 -4.65 -13.45
N ILE A 322 -7.95 -4.49 -14.54
CA ILE A 322 -7.70 -5.54 -15.54
C ILE A 322 -6.36 -6.18 -15.20
N GLU A 323 -6.34 -7.50 -15.10
CA GLU A 323 -5.13 -8.26 -14.80
C GLU A 323 -4.05 -8.02 -15.87
N GLY A 324 -2.83 -7.68 -15.42
CA GLY A 324 -1.70 -7.38 -16.29
C GLY A 324 -1.65 -5.94 -16.83
N GLU A 325 -2.72 -5.16 -16.70
CA GLU A 325 -2.70 -3.74 -17.05
C GLU A 325 -1.90 -2.94 -16.02
N THR A 326 -1.00 -2.10 -16.52
CA THR A 326 -0.15 -1.23 -15.70
C THR A 326 -0.23 0.22 -16.17
N TRP A 327 0.33 1.13 -15.40
CA TRP A 327 0.42 2.53 -15.77
C TRP A 327 1.30 2.75 -17.01
N GLN A 328 0.78 3.45 -17.99
CA GLN A 328 1.46 3.88 -19.22
C GLN A 328 1.69 5.38 -19.17
N THR A 329 2.90 5.83 -19.49
CA THR A 329 3.22 7.26 -19.58
C THR A 329 2.55 7.87 -20.80
N VAL A 330 1.83 8.98 -20.61
CA VAL A 330 1.16 9.75 -21.67
C VAL A 330 1.96 11.02 -22.00
N ALA A 331 2.42 11.73 -20.96
CA ALA A 331 3.24 12.93 -21.11
C ALA A 331 4.31 12.95 -20.01
N GLN A 332 5.44 13.59 -20.28
CA GLN A 332 6.55 13.73 -19.35
C GLN A 332 7.35 15.02 -19.58
N GLY A 333 8.22 15.37 -18.63
CA GLY A 333 9.00 16.60 -18.71
C GLY A 333 8.20 17.84 -18.33
N LEU A 334 7.11 17.66 -17.57
CA LEU A 334 6.28 18.76 -17.05
C LEU A 334 6.93 19.36 -15.81
N GLY A 335 6.62 20.63 -15.55
CA GLY A 335 7.08 21.26 -14.33
C GLY A 335 6.25 20.89 -13.10
N PHE A 336 4.92 20.80 -13.25
CA PHE A 336 3.97 20.29 -12.25
C PHE A 336 2.59 20.08 -12.88
N ALA A 337 2.21 18.85 -13.07
CA ALA A 337 0.95 18.47 -13.68
C ALA A 337 -0.23 18.51 -12.69
N ASP A 338 -1.35 19.11 -13.10
CA ASP A 338 -2.59 19.17 -12.31
C ASP A 338 -3.82 19.33 -13.23
N GLY A 339 -5.00 19.41 -12.64
CA GLY A 339 -6.25 19.74 -13.33
C GLY A 339 -6.63 18.75 -14.43
N ALA A 340 -7.07 17.54 -14.09
CA ALA A 340 -7.48 16.51 -15.06
C ALA A 340 -8.97 16.59 -15.38
N CYS A 341 -9.33 16.61 -16.68
CA CYS A 341 -10.72 16.46 -17.13
C CYS A 341 -10.83 15.81 -18.53
N THR A 342 -12.05 15.54 -18.97
CA THR A 342 -12.35 14.95 -20.28
C THR A 342 -13.52 15.66 -20.95
N ASP A 343 -13.50 15.74 -22.29
CA ASP A 343 -14.64 16.22 -23.08
C ASP A 343 -15.59 15.07 -23.48
N VAL A 344 -16.65 15.42 -24.20
CA VAL A 344 -17.65 14.46 -24.68
C VAL A 344 -17.08 13.44 -25.67
N ALA A 345 -16.05 13.79 -26.41
CA ALA A 345 -15.38 12.92 -27.38
C ALA A 345 -14.37 11.97 -26.72
N GLY A 346 -14.08 12.17 -25.42
CA GLY A 346 -13.11 11.37 -24.68
C GLY A 346 -11.67 11.88 -24.81
N ASN A 347 -11.47 13.11 -25.28
CA ASN A 347 -10.14 13.72 -25.19
C ASN A 347 -9.83 14.07 -23.76
N PHE A 348 -8.57 13.89 -23.39
CA PHE A 348 -8.06 14.20 -22.05
C PHE A 348 -7.45 15.60 -22.02
N TYR A 349 -7.69 16.34 -20.94
CA TYR A 349 -7.13 17.68 -20.72
C TYR A 349 -6.41 17.74 -19.39
N PHE A 350 -5.27 18.44 -19.36
CA PHE A 350 -4.48 18.67 -18.15
C PHE A 350 -3.76 20.02 -18.20
N SER A 351 -3.27 20.46 -17.07
CA SER A 351 -2.46 21.67 -16.96
C SER A 351 -1.03 21.34 -16.53
N ASP A 352 -0.03 22.00 -17.14
CA ASP A 352 1.30 22.17 -16.57
C ASP A 352 1.36 23.51 -15.85
N MET A 353 1.48 23.49 -14.54
CA MET A 353 1.39 24.67 -13.69
C MET A 353 2.72 25.38 -13.47
N ARG A 354 3.86 24.75 -13.81
CA ARG A 354 5.21 25.25 -13.52
C ARG A 354 6.16 24.90 -14.66
N GLY A 355 7.35 25.52 -14.64
CA GLY A 355 8.39 25.24 -15.62
C GLY A 355 8.36 26.17 -16.82
N THR A 356 8.90 25.70 -17.94
CA THR A 356 9.09 26.51 -19.17
C THR A 356 7.92 26.43 -20.15
N ASN A 357 7.05 25.43 -20.00
CA ASN A 357 5.94 25.18 -20.91
C ASN A 357 4.58 25.21 -20.20
N ILE A 358 4.41 26.20 -19.31
CA ILE A 358 3.15 26.41 -18.57
C ILE A 358 1.97 26.51 -19.54
N GLY A 359 0.83 25.87 -19.19
CA GLY A 359 -0.39 25.98 -19.98
C GLY A 359 -1.39 24.84 -19.79
N ILE A 360 -2.51 24.95 -20.50
CA ILE A 360 -3.51 23.87 -20.60
C ILE A 360 -3.28 23.12 -21.90
N PHE A 361 -3.28 21.79 -21.78
CA PHE A 361 -3.02 20.86 -22.88
C PHE A 361 -4.22 19.93 -23.11
N ARG A 362 -4.41 19.52 -24.36
CA ARG A 362 -5.32 18.48 -24.78
C ARG A 362 -4.53 17.28 -25.32
N VAL A 363 -4.90 16.10 -24.92
CA VAL A 363 -4.50 14.83 -25.54
C VAL A 363 -5.71 14.23 -26.22
N ALA A 364 -5.69 14.16 -27.53
CA ALA A 364 -6.76 13.59 -28.32
C ALA A 364 -6.82 12.07 -28.13
N THR A 365 -7.92 11.43 -28.50
CA THR A 365 -8.11 9.97 -28.39
C THR A 365 -7.10 9.16 -29.21
N ASP A 366 -6.51 9.75 -30.25
CA ASP A 366 -5.41 9.19 -31.05
C ASP A 366 -4.02 9.39 -30.42
N GLY A 367 -3.95 10.09 -29.27
CA GLY A 367 -2.71 10.39 -28.56
C GLY A 367 -2.04 11.73 -28.96
N THR A 368 -2.57 12.46 -29.94
CA THR A 368 -2.02 13.75 -30.34
C THR A 368 -2.16 14.77 -29.20
N GLN A 369 -1.05 15.37 -28.80
CA GLN A 369 -1.00 16.40 -27.77
C GLN A 369 -0.95 17.79 -28.39
N THR A 370 -1.80 18.69 -27.90
CA THR A 370 -1.88 20.10 -28.33
C THR A 370 -1.95 21.02 -27.14
N LYS A 371 -1.13 22.08 -27.12
CA LYS A 371 -1.27 23.17 -26.16
C LYS A 371 -2.39 24.09 -26.59
N LEU A 372 -3.32 24.39 -25.70
CA LEU A 372 -4.47 25.24 -25.98
C LEU A 372 -4.20 26.70 -25.64
N THR A 373 -3.56 26.95 -24.50
CA THR A 373 -3.32 28.28 -23.96
C THR A 373 -2.13 28.28 -23.00
N ASP A 374 -1.53 29.47 -22.78
CA ASP A 374 -0.50 29.69 -21.75
C ASP A 374 -1.09 29.88 -20.33
N GLU A 375 -2.41 29.85 -20.21
CA GLU A 375 -3.07 29.84 -18.89
C GLU A 375 -2.89 28.50 -18.21
N ALA A 376 -2.42 28.53 -16.96
CA ALA A 376 -2.40 27.34 -16.12
C ALA A 376 -3.68 27.23 -15.30
N ALA A 377 -3.99 26.03 -14.82
CA ALA A 377 -5.13 25.76 -13.97
C ALA A 377 -4.84 24.65 -12.95
N SER A 378 -5.22 24.84 -11.68
CA SER A 378 -5.21 23.77 -10.67
C SER A 378 -6.42 22.85 -10.79
N GLY A 379 -7.54 23.34 -11.29
CA GLY A 379 -8.74 22.55 -11.59
C GLY A 379 -9.23 22.81 -13.03
N LEU A 380 -9.67 21.73 -13.69
CA LEU A 380 -10.26 21.74 -15.04
C LEU A 380 -11.52 20.89 -15.07
N LYS A 381 -12.62 21.39 -15.63
CA LYS A 381 -13.86 20.62 -15.86
C LYS A 381 -14.56 21.12 -17.12
N PHE A 382 -15.23 20.23 -17.85
CA PHE A 382 -16.22 20.64 -18.87
C PHE A 382 -17.57 20.91 -18.22
N GLY A 383 -18.19 22.01 -18.57
CA GLY A 383 -19.53 22.34 -18.15
C GLY A 383 -20.62 21.72 -19.03
N PRO A 384 -21.90 21.75 -18.58
CA PRO A 384 -23.03 21.25 -19.37
C PRO A 384 -23.26 22.03 -20.66
N ASP A 385 -22.71 23.23 -20.79
CA ASP A 385 -22.71 24.08 -21.98
C ASP A 385 -21.58 23.76 -22.99
N GLY A 386 -20.76 22.75 -22.69
CA GLY A 386 -19.64 22.30 -23.53
C GLY A 386 -18.38 23.15 -23.45
N ARG A 387 -18.33 24.19 -22.62
CA ARG A 387 -17.13 25.00 -22.40
C ARG A 387 -16.17 24.32 -21.42
N LEU A 388 -14.87 24.56 -21.60
CA LEU A 388 -13.85 24.14 -20.67
C LEU A 388 -13.71 25.21 -19.57
N TYR A 389 -14.02 24.87 -18.34
CA TYR A 389 -13.87 25.71 -17.17
C TYR A 389 -12.52 25.43 -16.51
N ALA A 390 -11.91 26.48 -15.96
CA ALA A 390 -10.61 26.44 -15.34
C ALA A 390 -10.55 27.34 -14.11
N CYS A 391 -9.78 26.95 -13.11
CA CYS A 391 -9.54 27.77 -11.93
C CYS A 391 -8.04 27.86 -11.62
N LEU A 392 -7.62 29.02 -11.07
CA LEU A 392 -6.26 29.23 -10.63
C LEU A 392 -6.21 30.18 -9.43
N GLY A 393 -5.94 29.62 -8.25
CA GLY A 393 -5.88 30.37 -6.99
C GLY A 393 -4.81 31.47 -7.00
N ALA A 394 -3.67 31.25 -7.64
CA ALA A 394 -2.61 32.25 -7.76
C ALA A 394 -3.06 33.50 -8.55
N LYS A 395 -3.93 33.34 -9.54
CA LYS A 395 -4.53 34.45 -10.32
C LYS A 395 -5.89 34.88 -9.77
N LYS A 396 -6.35 34.29 -8.66
CA LYS A 396 -7.59 34.63 -7.94
C LYS A 396 -8.84 34.66 -8.83
N ARG A 397 -8.97 33.69 -9.75
CA ARG A 397 -10.07 33.66 -10.70
C ARG A 397 -10.55 32.27 -11.10
N ILE A 398 -11.81 32.22 -11.53
CA ILE A 398 -12.43 31.12 -12.28
C ILE A 398 -12.83 31.67 -13.65
N PHE A 399 -12.54 30.93 -14.70
CA PHE A 399 -12.83 31.34 -16.07
C PHE A 399 -13.30 30.17 -16.92
N ALA A 400 -14.02 30.45 -18.01
CA ALA A 400 -14.44 29.49 -19.02
C ALA A 400 -13.74 29.76 -20.35
N ILE A 401 -13.39 28.69 -21.05
CA ILE A 401 -12.75 28.73 -22.37
C ILE A 401 -13.72 28.11 -23.39
N THR A 402 -14.06 28.90 -24.43
CA THR A 402 -14.83 28.42 -25.56
C THR A 402 -13.89 27.83 -26.61
N LEU A 403 -14.06 26.55 -26.94
CA LEU A 403 -13.27 25.87 -27.96
C LEU A 403 -14.05 25.81 -29.30
N PRO A 404 -13.37 25.74 -30.47
CA PRO A 404 -11.91 25.70 -30.66
C PRO A 404 -11.22 27.06 -30.68
N ALA A 405 -11.97 28.17 -30.62
CA ALA A 405 -11.42 29.53 -30.78
C ALA A 405 -10.56 30.02 -29.59
N VAL A 406 -10.55 29.25 -28.46
CA VAL A 406 -9.82 29.58 -27.21
C VAL A 406 -10.17 30.98 -26.69
N THR A 407 -11.46 31.31 -26.67
CA THR A 407 -11.95 32.60 -26.10
C THR A 407 -12.18 32.41 -24.61
N ILE A 408 -11.61 33.30 -23.79
CA ILE A 408 -11.67 33.24 -22.32
C ILE A 408 -12.69 34.26 -21.79
N GLU A 409 -13.62 33.77 -20.96
CA GLU A 409 -14.55 34.55 -20.16
C GLU A 409 -14.25 34.39 -18.67
N VAL A 410 -14.02 35.50 -17.95
CA VAL A 410 -13.87 35.44 -16.49
C VAL A 410 -15.24 35.38 -15.83
N LEU A 411 -15.42 34.37 -14.95
CA LEU A 411 -16.69 34.09 -14.26
C LEU A 411 -16.69 34.63 -12.83
N ALA A 412 -15.54 34.55 -12.14
CA ALA A 412 -15.36 35.12 -10.81
C ALA A 412 -13.92 35.62 -10.63
N GLU A 413 -13.75 36.72 -9.92
CA GLU A 413 -12.47 37.33 -9.54
C GLU A 413 -12.38 37.53 -8.03
N GLY A 414 -11.17 37.66 -7.50
CA GLY A 414 -10.93 37.84 -6.05
C GLY A 414 -11.09 36.59 -5.20
N VAL A 415 -11.36 35.42 -5.83
CA VAL A 415 -11.48 34.12 -5.19
C VAL A 415 -10.14 33.37 -5.18
N GLN A 416 -9.97 32.38 -4.30
CA GLN A 416 -8.74 31.59 -4.22
C GLN A 416 -9.00 30.08 -4.46
N PRO A 417 -9.55 29.71 -5.63
CA PRO A 417 -9.96 28.35 -5.90
C PRO A 417 -8.74 27.41 -6.01
N ASN A 418 -8.89 26.20 -5.48
CA ASN A 418 -7.94 25.09 -5.69
C ASN A 418 -8.50 24.11 -6.74
N ASP A 419 -9.64 23.47 -6.48
CA ASP A 419 -10.38 22.62 -7.42
C ASP A 419 -11.86 22.98 -7.38
N PHE A 420 -12.63 22.52 -8.37
CA PHE A 420 -14.06 22.82 -8.48
C PHE A 420 -14.83 21.73 -9.19
N VAL A 421 -16.15 21.74 -9.03
CA VAL A 421 -17.09 20.92 -9.77
C VAL A 421 -18.24 21.77 -10.29
N ILE A 422 -18.81 21.36 -11.43
CA ILE A 422 -19.97 22.01 -12.05
C ILE A 422 -21.15 21.04 -11.99
N THR A 423 -22.29 21.51 -11.50
CA THR A 423 -23.52 20.74 -11.50
C THR A 423 -24.22 20.79 -12.87
N ASP A 424 -25.24 19.94 -13.06
CA ASP A 424 -26.10 19.94 -14.24
C ASP A 424 -26.88 21.26 -14.45
N ARG A 425 -26.99 22.08 -13.40
CA ARG A 425 -27.62 23.40 -13.42
C ARG A 425 -26.65 24.54 -13.72
N GLY A 426 -25.35 24.22 -13.89
CA GLY A 426 -24.31 25.21 -14.09
C GLY A 426 -23.79 25.86 -12.81
N HIS A 427 -24.27 25.46 -11.62
CA HIS A 427 -23.69 25.90 -10.36
C HIS A 427 -22.28 25.34 -10.18
N ILE A 428 -21.37 26.14 -9.66
CA ILE A 428 -20.00 25.75 -9.35
C ILE A 428 -19.80 25.74 -7.84
N TYR A 429 -19.28 24.62 -7.32
CA TYR A 429 -18.70 24.55 -5.97
C TYR A 429 -17.19 24.44 -6.12
N PHE A 430 -16.45 25.24 -5.37
CA PHE A 430 -15.00 25.20 -5.41
C PHE A 430 -14.40 25.26 -4.02
N THR A 431 -13.24 24.61 -3.86
CA THR A 431 -12.49 24.60 -2.62
C THR A 431 -11.54 25.78 -2.54
N GLU A 432 -11.48 26.43 -1.40
CA GLU A 432 -10.49 27.45 -1.06
C GLU A 432 -9.65 26.94 0.11
N THR A 433 -8.59 26.19 -0.22
CA THR A 433 -7.74 25.44 0.74
C THR A 433 -7.20 26.33 1.86
N GLY A 434 -6.68 27.52 1.51
CA GLY A 434 -6.13 28.49 2.46
C GLY A 434 -7.18 29.10 3.39
N LYS A 435 -8.43 29.22 2.93
CA LYS A 435 -9.56 29.72 3.72
C LYS A 435 -10.31 28.62 4.46
N LYS A 436 -9.96 27.35 4.23
CA LYS A 436 -10.60 26.17 4.84
C LYS A 436 -12.11 26.12 4.60
N GLN A 437 -12.55 26.42 3.39
CA GLN A 437 -13.95 26.56 3.04
C GLN A 437 -14.28 25.96 1.65
N VAL A 438 -15.58 25.71 1.45
CA VAL A 438 -16.19 25.48 0.14
C VAL A 438 -17.00 26.72 -0.21
N THR A 439 -16.84 27.20 -1.42
CA THR A 439 -17.52 28.40 -1.94
C THR A 439 -18.39 28.01 -3.13
N PHE A 440 -19.55 28.64 -3.23
CA PHE A 440 -20.53 28.49 -4.31
C PHE A 440 -20.44 29.68 -5.27
N LEU A 441 -20.58 29.40 -6.55
CA LEU A 441 -20.72 30.40 -7.62
C LEU A 441 -21.88 30.01 -8.53
N ASP A 442 -22.85 30.89 -8.65
CA ASP A 442 -23.86 30.84 -9.70
C ASP A 442 -23.30 31.47 -10.97
N VAL A 443 -23.16 30.71 -12.05
CA VAL A 443 -22.56 31.17 -13.29
C VAL A 443 -23.45 32.19 -14.02
N GLN A 444 -24.76 32.15 -13.83
CA GLN A 444 -25.72 33.03 -14.48
C GLN A 444 -25.78 34.40 -13.81
N THR A 445 -25.93 34.39 -12.47
CA THR A 445 -26.06 35.64 -11.69
C THR A 445 -24.72 36.23 -11.27
N LYS A 446 -23.63 35.43 -11.37
CA LYS A 446 -22.28 35.76 -10.85
C LYS A 446 -22.24 35.90 -9.33
N GLU A 447 -23.26 35.40 -8.61
CA GLU A 447 -23.26 35.38 -7.16
C GLU A 447 -22.19 34.45 -6.62
N VAL A 448 -21.36 34.96 -5.71
CA VAL A 448 -20.36 34.15 -4.96
C VAL A 448 -20.69 34.18 -3.49
N ARG A 449 -20.86 33.01 -2.86
CA ARG A 449 -21.14 32.88 -1.42
C ARG A 449 -20.40 31.69 -0.81
N VAL A 450 -20.09 31.78 0.48
CA VAL A 450 -19.54 30.66 1.23
C VAL A 450 -20.62 29.59 1.40
N ALA A 451 -20.32 28.36 1.02
CA ALA A 451 -21.23 27.23 1.15
C ALA A 451 -20.97 26.41 2.43
N ASP A 452 -19.71 26.23 2.84
CA ASP A 452 -19.32 25.56 4.10
C ASP A 452 -17.92 26.01 4.55
N THR A 453 -17.63 25.85 5.85
CA THR A 453 -16.36 26.22 6.48
C THR A 453 -15.84 25.15 7.44
N GLY A 454 -14.61 25.34 7.94
CA GLY A 454 -14.06 24.50 9.01
C GLY A 454 -13.46 23.17 8.54
N LEU A 455 -13.14 23.06 7.26
CA LEU A 455 -12.45 21.88 6.69
C LEU A 455 -10.93 21.94 6.93
N ALA A 456 -10.30 20.77 7.05
CA ALA A 456 -8.85 20.65 7.24
C ALA A 456 -8.11 20.66 5.90
N SER A 457 -7.95 21.83 5.30
CA SER A 457 -7.33 22.02 3.97
C SER A 457 -8.12 21.31 2.86
N PRO A 458 -9.38 21.74 2.56
CA PRO A 458 -10.17 21.17 1.46
C PRO A 458 -9.42 21.33 0.14
N ASN A 459 -9.43 20.28 -0.68
CA ASN A 459 -8.68 20.24 -1.93
C ASN A 459 -9.58 19.72 -3.07
N GLY A 460 -9.55 18.44 -3.42
CA GLY A 460 -10.37 17.89 -4.49
C GLY A 460 -11.87 17.92 -4.17
N ILE A 461 -12.69 18.05 -5.21
CA ILE A 461 -14.14 18.14 -5.09
C ILE A 461 -14.81 17.47 -6.29
N THR A 462 -15.89 16.72 -6.03
CA THR A 462 -16.68 16.05 -7.07
C THR A 462 -18.14 15.90 -6.65
N VAL A 463 -19.00 15.46 -7.57
CA VAL A 463 -20.41 15.16 -7.29
C VAL A 463 -20.74 13.71 -7.59
N SER A 464 -21.78 13.19 -6.95
CA SER A 464 -22.38 11.90 -7.34
C SER A 464 -22.97 11.97 -8.75
N PRO A 465 -23.16 10.81 -9.44
CA PRO A 465 -23.69 10.79 -10.80
C PRO A 465 -25.07 11.43 -10.97
N ASP A 466 -25.86 11.49 -9.90
CA ASP A 466 -27.19 12.11 -9.86
C ASP A 466 -27.16 13.58 -9.43
N TYR A 467 -25.96 14.15 -9.18
CA TYR A 467 -25.76 15.50 -8.67
C TYR A 467 -26.40 15.80 -7.31
N GLY A 468 -26.82 14.77 -6.57
CA GLY A 468 -27.44 14.93 -5.25
C GLY A 468 -26.45 15.10 -4.11
N THR A 469 -25.23 14.60 -4.27
CA THR A 469 -24.20 14.62 -3.24
C THR A 469 -22.95 15.34 -3.72
N LEU A 470 -22.48 16.35 -2.96
CA LEU A 470 -21.17 16.94 -3.12
C LEU A 470 -20.17 16.20 -2.21
N ALA A 471 -19.01 15.81 -2.74
CA ALA A 471 -17.93 15.19 -1.99
C ALA A 471 -16.67 16.06 -2.05
N VAL A 472 -16.04 16.29 -0.89
CA VAL A 472 -14.86 17.17 -0.73
C VAL A 472 -13.77 16.45 0.03
N SER A 473 -12.59 16.28 -0.57
CA SER A 473 -11.42 15.70 0.09
C SER A 473 -10.69 16.71 0.96
N GLU A 474 -10.03 16.23 2.01
CA GLU A 474 -9.16 17.05 2.86
C GLU A 474 -7.71 16.60 2.72
N ALA A 475 -6.84 17.51 2.28
CA ALA A 475 -5.41 17.24 2.24
C ALA A 475 -4.79 17.17 3.64
N GLY A 476 -5.26 18.02 4.56
CA GLY A 476 -4.78 18.09 5.95
C GLY A 476 -5.49 17.16 6.92
N GLY A 477 -6.59 16.54 6.51
CA GLY A 477 -7.42 15.67 7.33
C GLY A 477 -7.37 14.21 6.92
N GLN A 478 -8.38 13.47 7.35
CA GLN A 478 -8.52 12.04 7.08
C GLN A 478 -9.77 11.71 6.27
N PHE A 479 -10.67 12.66 6.07
CA PHE A 479 -11.98 12.37 5.52
C PHE A 479 -12.18 12.97 4.13
N VAL A 480 -13.07 12.33 3.37
CA VAL A 480 -13.86 13.01 2.34
C VAL A 480 -15.20 13.33 2.99
N TRP A 481 -15.56 14.59 2.98
CA TRP A 481 -16.84 15.08 3.50
C TRP A 481 -17.91 15.02 2.42
N ALA A 482 -19.11 14.60 2.77
CA ALA A 482 -20.27 14.65 1.90
C ALA A 482 -21.29 15.68 2.37
N TYR A 483 -21.99 16.24 1.40
CA TYR A 483 -23.07 17.20 1.60
C TYR A 483 -24.21 16.84 0.66
N ARG A 484 -25.44 17.03 1.10
CA ARG A 484 -26.58 17.08 0.19
C ARG A 484 -26.61 18.42 -0.53
N ILE A 485 -26.82 18.39 -1.83
CA ILE A 485 -27.03 19.59 -2.64
C ILE A 485 -28.52 19.87 -2.73
N ASN A 486 -28.95 21.02 -2.22
CA ASN A 486 -30.33 21.46 -2.31
C ASN A 486 -30.65 22.12 -3.66
N PRO A 487 -31.92 22.20 -4.10
CA PRO A 487 -32.32 22.82 -5.37
C PRO A 487 -31.90 24.28 -5.54
N ASP A 488 -31.72 25.02 -4.46
CA ASP A 488 -31.26 26.41 -4.44
C ASP A 488 -29.73 26.56 -4.38
N GLY A 489 -29.00 25.44 -4.48
CA GLY A 489 -27.54 25.40 -4.37
C GLY A 489 -26.99 25.56 -2.95
N THR A 490 -27.82 25.51 -1.91
CA THR A 490 -27.34 25.41 -0.53
C THR A 490 -26.90 23.99 -0.23
N LEU A 491 -26.01 23.85 0.75
CA LEU A 491 -25.51 22.55 1.23
C LEU A 491 -26.05 22.26 2.62
N ASP A 492 -26.44 21.00 2.88
CA ASP A 492 -26.78 20.53 4.21
C ASP A 492 -26.30 19.06 4.44
N ALA A 493 -26.69 18.44 5.54
CA ALA A 493 -26.36 17.07 5.91
C ALA A 493 -24.85 16.76 5.84
N LYS A 494 -23.98 17.73 6.18
CA LYS A 494 -22.52 17.53 6.25
C LYS A 494 -22.17 16.33 7.12
N ALA A 495 -21.42 15.38 6.57
CA ALA A 495 -20.97 14.19 7.31
C ALA A 495 -19.59 13.72 6.80
N PRO A 496 -18.74 13.12 7.66
CA PRO A 496 -17.61 12.36 7.20
C PRO A 496 -18.12 11.12 6.46
N TYR A 497 -17.74 10.98 5.20
CA TYR A 497 -18.33 9.97 4.32
C TYR A 497 -17.35 8.86 3.97
N MET A 498 -16.14 9.20 3.55
CA MET A 498 -15.08 8.26 3.25
C MET A 498 -13.90 8.50 4.18
N THR A 499 -13.32 7.42 4.71
CA THR A 499 -12.12 7.50 5.56
C THR A 499 -10.91 7.15 4.72
N LEU A 500 -10.08 8.14 4.43
CA LEU A 500 -8.85 7.97 3.67
C LEU A 500 -7.79 7.25 4.50
N ARG A 501 -7.08 6.29 3.90
CA ARG A 501 -5.83 5.76 4.44
C ARG A 501 -4.78 6.86 4.47
N ARG A 502 -4.03 6.89 5.55
CA ARG A 502 -2.94 7.84 5.76
C ARG A 502 -1.60 7.14 5.57
N PRO A 503 -0.57 7.84 5.07
CA PRO A 503 0.76 7.27 4.99
C PRO A 503 1.34 7.04 6.39
N ILE A 504 2.18 6.02 6.54
CA ILE A 504 2.97 5.80 7.74
C ILE A 504 3.98 6.96 7.86
N ASP A 505 4.16 7.49 9.07
CA ASP A 505 5.17 8.52 9.32
C ASP A 505 6.54 7.86 9.52
N PRO A 506 7.50 8.01 8.59
CA PRO A 506 8.82 7.41 8.73
C PRO A 506 9.66 8.02 9.87
N LYS A 507 9.25 9.19 10.38
CA LYS A 507 9.88 9.85 11.53
C LYS A 507 9.17 9.55 12.85
N GLY A 508 8.01 8.92 12.78
CA GLY A 508 7.26 8.53 13.96
C GLY A 508 8.14 7.60 14.79
N ASP A 509 8.53 8.06 15.99
CA ASP A 509 9.08 7.14 16.99
C ASP A 509 8.02 6.06 17.21
N PHE A 510 8.43 4.81 17.05
CA PHE A 510 7.64 3.68 17.47
C PHE A 510 7.56 3.69 19.01
N PRO A 511 6.57 4.33 19.63
CA PRO A 511 6.14 3.79 20.88
C PRO A 511 5.66 2.38 20.51
N ARG A 512 5.74 1.43 21.39
CA ARG A 512 5.03 0.14 21.29
C ARG A 512 3.53 0.44 21.37
N ALA A 513 3.03 1.22 20.41
CA ALA A 513 1.69 1.72 20.37
C ALA A 513 0.83 0.72 19.59
N GLU A 514 -0.41 0.63 19.95
CA GLU A 514 -1.41 -0.27 19.37
C GLU A 514 -1.68 -0.06 17.87
N ALA A 515 -1.08 0.98 17.25
CA ALA A 515 -1.22 1.29 15.83
C ALA A 515 0.09 1.87 15.26
N PRO A 516 0.37 1.65 13.97
CA PRO A 516 1.48 2.31 13.29
C PRO A 516 1.39 3.84 13.42
N PRO A 517 2.53 4.55 13.46
CA PRO A 517 2.57 6.00 13.53
C PRO A 517 2.14 6.60 12.20
N TYR A 518 0.85 6.69 11.96
CA TYR A 518 0.32 7.34 10.76
C TYR A 518 0.47 8.86 10.85
N LYS A 519 0.80 9.49 9.71
CA LYS A 519 0.68 10.95 9.57
C LYS A 519 -0.76 11.38 9.83
N THR A 520 -0.96 12.59 10.35
CA THR A 520 -2.30 13.14 10.57
C THR A 520 -3.03 13.42 9.26
N ALA A 521 -2.28 13.84 8.23
CA ALA A 521 -2.80 14.20 6.91
C ALA A 521 -2.82 12.99 5.97
N SER A 522 -3.91 12.82 5.23
CA SER A 522 -4.06 11.81 4.17
C SER A 522 -3.44 12.25 2.85
N GLY A 523 -3.29 13.57 2.65
CA GLY A 523 -2.95 14.14 1.35
C GLY A 523 -4.05 13.95 0.31
N GLY A 524 -5.33 13.92 0.74
CA GLY A 524 -6.48 13.83 -0.17
C GLY A 524 -6.50 15.02 -1.11
N ASP A 525 -6.50 14.76 -2.43
CA ASP A 525 -6.40 15.76 -3.50
C ASP A 525 -7.50 15.52 -4.54
N GLY A 526 -7.28 15.75 -5.81
CA GLY A 526 -8.28 15.69 -6.86
C GLY A 526 -9.13 14.42 -6.89
N MET A 527 -10.37 14.55 -7.31
CA MET A 527 -11.39 13.50 -7.26
C MET A 527 -12.16 13.37 -8.57
N THR A 528 -12.65 12.14 -8.82
CA THR A 528 -13.64 11.86 -9.87
C THR A 528 -14.61 10.76 -9.44
N THR A 529 -15.69 10.59 -10.18
CA THR A 529 -16.67 9.50 -10.01
C THR A 529 -16.87 8.73 -11.33
N ASP A 530 -17.30 7.48 -11.24
CA ASP A 530 -17.70 6.67 -12.39
C ASP A 530 -19.22 6.48 -12.49
N THR A 531 -19.67 5.82 -13.54
CA THR A 531 -21.11 5.57 -13.80
C THR A 531 -21.78 4.68 -12.76
N LEU A 532 -21.01 3.91 -11.96
CA LEU A 532 -21.52 3.11 -10.85
C LEU A 532 -21.51 3.87 -9.53
N GLY A 533 -21.08 5.16 -9.54
CA GLY A 533 -20.99 6.02 -8.36
C GLY A 533 -19.79 5.76 -7.47
N ARG A 534 -18.77 5.00 -7.92
CA ARG A 534 -17.52 4.89 -7.20
C ARG A 534 -16.79 6.22 -7.21
N TYR A 535 -16.19 6.57 -6.08
CA TYR A 535 -15.36 7.77 -5.92
C TYR A 535 -13.88 7.37 -5.99
N TYR A 536 -13.11 8.13 -6.75
CA TYR A 536 -11.67 8.02 -6.92
C TYR A 536 -11.03 9.24 -6.29
N VAL A 537 -10.16 9.03 -5.31
CA VAL A 537 -9.54 10.12 -4.54
C VAL A 537 -8.03 9.95 -4.61
N THR A 538 -7.33 10.91 -5.21
CA THR A 538 -5.87 10.94 -5.18
C THR A 538 -5.39 11.24 -3.77
N SER A 539 -4.29 10.63 -3.35
CA SER A 539 -3.78 10.77 -1.98
C SER A 539 -2.30 10.45 -1.88
N ALA A 540 -1.74 10.68 -0.69
CA ALA A 540 -0.34 10.36 -0.42
C ALA A 540 -0.01 8.86 -0.57
N VAL A 541 -0.96 7.95 -0.30
CA VAL A 541 -0.73 6.50 -0.40
C VAL A 541 -1.05 5.90 -1.77
N GLY A 542 -1.68 6.65 -2.65
CA GLY A 542 -2.12 6.20 -3.97
C GLY A 542 -3.52 6.70 -4.32
N LEU A 543 -4.13 6.14 -5.36
CA LEU A 543 -5.51 6.43 -5.74
C LEU A 543 -6.46 5.55 -4.93
N GLN A 544 -7.17 6.14 -3.99
CA GLN A 544 -8.11 5.44 -3.12
C GLN A 544 -9.50 5.40 -3.78
N VAL A 545 -10.08 4.22 -3.86
CA VAL A 545 -11.37 4.01 -4.50
C VAL A 545 -12.41 3.62 -3.45
N PHE A 546 -13.57 4.26 -3.51
CA PHE A 546 -14.70 4.01 -2.59
C PHE A 546 -15.96 3.67 -3.38
N ASP A 547 -16.81 2.83 -2.81
CA ASP A 547 -18.13 2.54 -3.35
C ASP A 547 -19.12 3.69 -3.10
N PRO A 548 -20.33 3.68 -3.70
CA PRO A 548 -21.32 4.73 -3.51
C PRO A 548 -21.80 4.91 -2.07
N THR A 549 -21.47 4.01 -1.15
CA THR A 549 -21.82 4.09 0.28
C THR A 549 -20.67 4.59 1.14
N GLY A 550 -19.53 4.98 0.53
CA GLY A 550 -18.35 5.47 1.22
C GLY A 550 -17.42 4.37 1.75
N ARG A 551 -17.68 3.09 1.45
CA ARG A 551 -16.79 1.98 1.84
C ARG A 551 -15.60 1.89 0.89
N MET A 552 -14.42 1.65 1.45
CA MET A 552 -13.20 1.52 0.65
C MET A 552 -13.22 0.24 -0.19
N CYS A 553 -13.17 0.39 -1.51
CA CYS A 553 -12.95 -0.69 -2.47
C CYS A 553 -11.47 -1.14 -2.46
N GLY A 554 -10.56 -0.17 -2.40
CA GLY A 554 -9.12 -0.43 -2.31
C GLY A 554 -8.27 0.77 -2.72
N VAL A 555 -6.96 0.53 -2.80
CA VAL A 555 -5.95 1.52 -3.22
C VAL A 555 -5.24 1.01 -4.46
N ILE A 556 -5.21 1.83 -5.49
CA ILE A 556 -4.40 1.61 -6.70
C ILE A 556 -3.05 2.28 -6.47
N ASP A 557 -1.97 1.55 -6.67
CA ASP A 557 -0.62 2.05 -6.42
C ASP A 557 -0.27 3.23 -7.35
N LYS A 558 0.54 4.15 -6.83
CA LYS A 558 1.03 5.30 -7.59
C LYS A 558 1.92 4.85 -8.76
N PRO A 559 1.83 5.49 -9.93
CA PRO A 559 2.74 5.19 -11.05
C PRO A 559 4.19 5.57 -10.75
N GLN A 560 4.41 6.54 -9.86
CA GLN A 560 5.72 6.96 -9.34
C GLN A 560 5.67 6.85 -7.81
N PRO A 561 6.31 5.84 -7.19
CA PRO A 561 6.22 5.61 -5.73
C PRO A 561 6.59 6.83 -4.89
N ASP A 562 7.62 7.57 -5.31
CA ASP A 562 8.18 8.71 -4.57
C ASP A 562 7.53 10.06 -4.92
N LYS A 563 6.55 10.07 -5.86
CA LYS A 563 5.86 11.29 -6.29
C LYS A 563 4.40 11.29 -5.85
N GLY A 564 3.84 12.47 -5.64
CA GLY A 564 2.41 12.67 -5.41
C GLY A 564 1.61 12.50 -6.70
N ILE A 565 0.35 12.12 -6.55
CA ILE A 565 -0.68 12.22 -7.59
C ILE A 565 -1.65 13.33 -7.17
N THR A 566 -1.96 14.25 -8.09
CA THR A 566 -2.74 15.45 -7.78
C THR A 566 -4.18 15.37 -8.29
N SER A 567 -4.41 14.85 -9.49
CA SER A 567 -5.74 14.77 -10.07
C SER A 567 -5.96 13.45 -10.82
N CYS A 568 -7.23 13.09 -11.04
CA CYS A 568 -7.60 11.89 -11.78
C CYS A 568 -8.91 12.07 -12.56
N VAL A 569 -9.04 11.34 -13.68
CA VAL A 569 -10.27 11.31 -14.48
C VAL A 569 -10.36 10.03 -15.31
N LEU A 570 -11.57 9.57 -15.57
CA LEU A 570 -11.85 8.52 -16.56
C LEU A 570 -12.12 9.15 -17.93
N SER A 571 -11.29 8.86 -18.93
CA SER A 571 -11.28 9.48 -20.26
C SER A 571 -11.12 8.42 -21.36
N GLY A 572 -10.87 8.84 -22.60
CA GLY A 572 -10.84 7.96 -23.78
C GLY A 572 -12.20 7.81 -24.45
N ALA A 573 -12.22 7.29 -25.68
CA ALA A 573 -13.43 7.16 -26.48
C ALA A 573 -14.54 6.33 -25.80
N GLN A 574 -14.16 5.32 -24.99
CA GLN A 574 -15.07 4.49 -24.19
C GLN A 574 -15.13 4.93 -22.71
N ARG A 575 -14.36 5.98 -22.32
CA ARG A 575 -14.22 6.46 -20.94
C ARG A 575 -13.77 5.39 -19.95
N ASP A 576 -12.99 4.42 -20.43
CA ASP A 576 -12.44 3.30 -19.69
C ASP A 576 -10.93 3.42 -19.47
N LEU A 577 -10.35 4.59 -19.78
CA LEU A 577 -8.96 4.92 -19.48
C LEU A 577 -8.89 5.84 -18.26
N LEU A 578 -8.35 5.31 -17.18
CA LEU A 578 -8.10 6.07 -15.95
C LEU A 578 -6.78 6.83 -16.10
N TYR A 579 -6.86 8.15 -16.11
CA TYR A 579 -5.70 9.06 -16.15
C TYR A 579 -5.42 9.61 -14.76
N VAL A 580 -4.13 9.80 -14.46
CA VAL A 580 -3.66 10.51 -13.26
C VAL A 580 -2.55 11.49 -13.64
N THR A 581 -2.55 12.64 -12.95
CA THR A 581 -1.45 13.61 -12.96
C THR A 581 -0.50 13.26 -11.80
N SER A 582 0.80 13.18 -12.06
CA SER A 582 1.79 12.81 -11.07
C SER A 582 3.06 13.62 -11.25
N ALA A 583 3.19 14.71 -10.48
CA ALA A 583 4.32 15.62 -10.49
C ALA A 583 4.69 16.08 -11.92
N ASP A 584 5.71 15.47 -12.52
CA ASP A 584 6.31 15.82 -13.81
C ASP A 584 5.79 14.99 -14.99
N LYS A 585 4.74 14.16 -14.75
CA LYS A 585 4.23 13.21 -15.76
C LYS A 585 2.71 13.04 -15.68
N ILE A 586 2.17 12.57 -16.80
CA ILE A 586 0.80 12.05 -16.91
C ILE A 586 0.86 10.57 -17.18
N PHE A 587 0.02 9.81 -16.48
CA PHE A 587 -0.11 8.37 -16.70
C PHE A 587 -1.56 8.00 -16.99
N ARG A 588 -1.74 6.87 -17.66
CA ARG A 588 -3.05 6.25 -17.86
C ARG A 588 -2.94 4.74 -17.71
N ARG A 589 -4.07 4.10 -17.43
CA ARG A 589 -4.26 2.66 -17.54
C ARG A 589 -5.69 2.33 -17.95
N LYS A 590 -5.90 1.20 -18.61
CA LYS A 590 -7.24 0.71 -18.89
C LYS A 590 -7.86 0.09 -17.63
N VAL A 591 -9.17 0.30 -17.46
CA VAL A 591 -9.94 -0.23 -16.33
C VAL A 591 -11.30 -0.75 -16.80
N LEU A 592 -12.00 -1.49 -15.94
CA LEU A 592 -13.36 -2.00 -16.18
C LEU A 592 -14.45 -0.96 -15.82
N ALA A 593 -14.07 0.20 -15.31
CA ALA A 593 -14.98 1.29 -15.02
C ALA A 593 -15.24 2.15 -16.25
N THR A 594 -16.41 2.82 -16.25
CA THR A 594 -16.76 3.82 -17.26
C THR A 594 -16.97 5.18 -16.61
N GLY A 595 -16.29 6.21 -17.10
CA GLY A 595 -16.44 7.59 -16.63
C GLY A 595 -17.77 8.21 -17.00
N LEU A 596 -18.19 9.22 -16.24
CA LEU A 596 -19.40 9.99 -16.50
C LEU A 596 -19.32 10.75 -17.84
N ASN A 597 -20.46 10.86 -18.52
CA ASN A 597 -20.60 11.74 -19.66
C ASN A 597 -21.07 13.12 -19.19
N VAL A 598 -20.17 14.06 -19.08
CA VAL A 598 -20.44 15.40 -18.54
C VAL A 598 -21.47 16.19 -19.35
N ALA A 599 -21.60 15.92 -20.65
CA ALA A 599 -22.55 16.64 -21.54
C ALA A 599 -23.90 15.96 -21.73
N GLY A 600 -24.14 14.77 -21.15
CA GLY A 600 -25.35 13.98 -21.41
C GLY A 600 -26.48 14.11 -20.38
N ALA A 601 -26.26 14.76 -19.25
CA ALA A 601 -27.27 14.90 -18.20
C ALA A 601 -28.42 15.86 -18.61
N ALA A 602 -28.14 16.86 -19.43
CA ALA A 602 -29.15 17.82 -19.92
C ALA A 602 -30.11 17.25 -20.99
N ALA A 603 -29.77 16.12 -21.63
CA ALA A 603 -30.56 15.56 -22.74
C ALA A 603 -31.62 14.51 -22.31
N LYS A 604 -31.73 14.18 -21.02
CA LYS A 604 -32.66 13.15 -20.50
C LYS A 604 -33.46 13.61 -19.28
N ARG A 605 -34.03 14.80 -19.33
CA ARG A 605 -35.14 15.19 -18.44
C ARG A 605 -36.31 15.69 -19.26
#